data_ad40ef4ce73f6b58a783884bf8039a8c
#
_entry.id   ad40ef4ce73f6b58a783884bf8039a8c
#
_cell.length_a   1.000
_cell.length_b   1.000
_cell.length_c   1.000
_cell.angle_alpha   90.00
_cell.angle_beta   90.00
_cell.angle_gamma   90.00
#
_symmetry.space_group_name_H-M   'P 1'
#
loop_
_entity.id
_entity.type
_entity.pdbx_description
1 polymer ?
#
loop_
_entity_poly.entity_id
_entity_poly.type
_entity_poly.pdbx_seq_one_letter_code
_entity_poly.pdbx_strand_id
1 'polypeptide(L)'
;MTIAGLDIGTTGCKLTVFGADGAYLDKAYRDYRINRGKSESKDGEMYHEIDTKAILEAVREVMQEMGAKYPDIAGIGVTSFGETFVLADEKGHPLHPAMLYTDPRGEAECAELEAKIGSRKIAAITGLKPHCMYSIPKLMWMKQNRPEIYARAAHVFLIEDLVVYYLTGNARIDYSMATRTMGFDITKLTWSEEIFQAAGIDRKLMSEPVPTGTPAGRILPEIARLTGLAEDTEIVSISHDQVSAAVGAGIFDTSVAVDGAGTVECITPVYDSLPDLDVMYQGNYAVVPYVIPGKYVCYAFSYTGGALIQWCVDTIAKKEKEVAAQEGISVNSLLEGASNEPSGLLVLPHFAGAATPYMDSGSKGAILGLTAGSTVSDIYRGCMEGVVYEMMINLERLKDSGVRFEMLHATGGGAKSAVWMQMKADILNIPITELKTVDAGTVGSAILTGIAVGCFTDLADAATHMIEKKKVYYPQIDMHNKYMIMYEKYRKLYDAVRPLV
;
A
#
# COMPACT_ATOMS: atom_id res chain seq x y z
N MET A 1 -1.22 5.76 -30.24
CA MET A 1 -1.11 6.45 -28.95
C MET A 1 -1.29 5.40 -27.86
N THR A 2 -0.37 5.34 -26.93
CA THR A 2 -0.38 4.42 -25.80
C THR A 2 -0.21 5.21 -24.49
N ILE A 3 -0.59 4.62 -23.36
CA ILE A 3 -0.42 5.18 -22.01
C ILE A 3 0.28 4.18 -21.11
N ALA A 4 0.91 4.63 -20.05
CA ALA A 4 1.61 3.72 -19.15
C ALA A 4 1.41 4.08 -17.67
N GLY A 5 1.40 3.05 -16.83
CA GLY A 5 1.48 3.17 -15.37
C GLY A 5 2.82 2.66 -14.86
N LEU A 6 3.55 3.52 -14.16
CA LEU A 6 4.80 3.19 -13.46
C LEU A 6 4.50 3.04 -11.97
N ASP A 7 4.67 1.83 -11.46
CA ASP A 7 4.50 1.48 -10.05
C ASP A 7 5.86 1.14 -9.43
N ILE A 8 6.23 1.90 -8.42
CA ILE A 8 7.51 1.81 -7.72
C ILE A 8 7.25 1.21 -6.33
N GLY A 9 7.53 -0.08 -6.19
CA GLY A 9 7.39 -0.80 -4.92
C GLY A 9 8.68 -0.78 -4.08
N THR A 10 8.66 -1.42 -2.91
CA THR A 10 9.85 -1.50 -2.02
C THR A 10 10.95 -2.42 -2.52
N THR A 11 10.68 -3.30 -3.47
CA THR A 11 11.62 -4.33 -3.95
C THR A 11 11.92 -4.25 -5.44
N GLY A 12 11.16 -3.46 -6.19
CA GLY A 12 11.30 -3.32 -7.64
C GLY A 12 10.29 -2.34 -8.20
N CYS A 13 10.51 -1.91 -9.44
CA CYS A 13 9.57 -1.07 -10.18
C CYS A 13 9.04 -1.78 -11.42
N LYS A 14 7.87 -1.38 -11.85
CA LYS A 14 7.14 -1.98 -12.94
C LYS A 14 6.50 -0.89 -13.80
N LEU A 15 6.74 -0.96 -15.11
CA LEU A 15 6.06 -0.12 -16.10
C LEU A 15 5.16 -1.01 -16.95
N THR A 16 3.86 -0.72 -16.94
CA THR A 16 2.87 -1.44 -17.74
C THR A 16 2.29 -0.50 -18.80
N VAL A 17 2.28 -0.94 -20.05
CA VAL A 17 1.79 -0.17 -21.20
C VAL A 17 0.42 -0.66 -21.63
N PHE A 18 -0.46 0.28 -21.92
CA PHE A 18 -1.83 0.05 -22.39
C PHE A 18 -2.09 0.83 -23.67
N GLY A 19 -2.97 0.31 -24.51
CA GLY A 19 -3.52 1.02 -25.65
C GLY A 19 -4.42 2.18 -25.21
N ALA A 20 -4.69 3.13 -26.12
CA ALA A 20 -5.64 4.23 -25.87
C ALA A 20 -7.07 3.72 -25.60
N ASP A 21 -7.38 2.48 -25.96
CA ASP A 21 -8.62 1.77 -25.68
C ASP A 21 -8.61 1.02 -24.33
N GLY A 22 -7.55 1.15 -23.55
CA GLY A 22 -7.38 0.48 -22.25
C GLY A 22 -6.86 -0.97 -22.32
N ALA A 23 -6.62 -1.52 -23.52
CA ALA A 23 -6.13 -2.88 -23.68
C ALA A 23 -4.68 -3.01 -23.13
N TYR A 24 -4.40 -4.03 -22.33
CA TYR A 24 -3.05 -4.38 -21.90
C TYR A 24 -2.18 -4.76 -23.11
N LEU A 25 -0.99 -4.18 -23.21
CA LEU A 25 -0.04 -4.44 -24.30
C LEU A 25 1.20 -5.18 -23.82
N ASP A 26 1.95 -4.61 -22.86
CA ASP A 26 3.23 -5.15 -22.42
C ASP A 26 3.60 -4.64 -21.01
N LYS A 27 4.61 -5.23 -20.39
CA LYS A 27 5.18 -4.74 -19.11
C LYS A 27 6.68 -5.02 -19.02
N ALA A 28 7.39 -4.12 -18.37
CA ALA A 28 8.76 -4.34 -17.89
C ALA A 28 8.80 -4.32 -16.37
N TYR A 29 9.72 -5.08 -15.79
CA TYR A 29 9.95 -5.13 -14.35
C TYR A 29 11.45 -5.17 -14.06
N ARG A 30 11.89 -4.45 -13.02
CA ARG A 30 13.25 -4.50 -12.48
C ARG A 30 13.24 -4.59 -10.97
N ASP A 31 13.99 -5.55 -10.47
CA ASP A 31 14.29 -5.67 -9.04
C ASP A 31 15.37 -4.66 -8.65
N TYR A 32 15.27 -4.14 -7.42
CA TYR A 32 16.37 -3.50 -6.72
C TYR A 32 16.43 -4.01 -5.28
N ARG A 33 17.65 -4.25 -4.80
CA ARG A 33 17.83 -4.80 -3.46
C ARG A 33 17.76 -3.69 -2.42
N ILE A 34 16.93 -3.88 -1.41
CA ILE A 34 16.97 -3.07 -0.19
C ILE A 34 18.29 -3.35 0.52
N ASN A 35 19.09 -2.34 0.76
CA ASN A 35 20.26 -2.44 1.63
C ASN A 35 19.79 -2.47 3.09
N ARG A 36 19.30 -3.63 3.54
CA ARG A 36 18.97 -3.83 4.94
C ARG A 36 20.26 -4.06 5.71
N GLY A 37 20.54 -3.20 6.71
CA GLY A 37 21.53 -3.48 7.74
C GLY A 37 22.99 -3.39 7.34
N LYS A 38 23.36 -2.50 6.42
CA LYS A 38 24.80 -2.20 6.17
C LYS A 38 25.34 -1.06 7.00
N SER A 39 24.49 -0.27 7.66
CA SER A 39 24.89 0.76 8.63
C SER A 39 24.25 0.44 9.99
N GLU A 40 25.08 0.19 10.97
CA GLU A 40 24.66 0.07 12.37
C GLU A 40 24.73 1.46 13.03
N SER A 41 23.76 1.76 13.90
CA SER A 41 23.86 2.89 14.82
C SER A 41 25.04 2.68 15.78
N LYS A 42 25.48 3.74 16.48
CA LYS A 42 26.46 3.63 17.56
C LYS A 42 25.99 2.68 18.68
N ASP A 43 24.70 2.43 18.77
CA ASP A 43 24.03 1.62 19.78
C ASP A 43 23.66 0.21 19.26
N GLY A 44 24.11 -0.18 18.04
CA GLY A 44 23.87 -1.50 17.45
C GLY A 44 22.51 -1.67 16.76
N GLU A 45 21.73 -0.61 16.59
CA GLU A 45 20.47 -0.65 15.84
C GLU A 45 20.73 -0.72 14.33
N MET A 46 19.97 -1.54 13.63
CA MET A 46 20.05 -1.71 12.18
C MET A 46 19.20 -0.65 11.47
N TYR A 47 19.82 0.16 10.63
CA TYR A 47 19.10 1.11 9.77
C TYR A 47 18.49 0.42 8.57
N HIS A 48 17.26 0.82 8.23
CA HIS A 48 16.57 0.34 7.04
C HIS A 48 16.58 1.44 5.99
N GLU A 49 17.47 1.30 5.03
CA GLU A 49 17.69 2.29 3.96
C GLU A 49 17.61 1.65 2.58
N ILE A 50 17.32 2.46 1.57
CA ILE A 50 17.31 2.05 0.17
C ILE A 50 18.14 3.04 -0.66
N ASP A 51 18.94 2.50 -1.58
CA ASP A 51 19.70 3.32 -2.53
C ASP A 51 18.76 3.87 -3.61
N THR A 52 18.50 5.18 -3.56
CA THR A 52 17.66 5.87 -4.53
C THR A 52 18.25 5.85 -5.95
N LYS A 53 19.56 5.73 -6.11
CA LYS A 53 20.18 5.58 -7.44
C LYS A 53 19.75 4.28 -8.08
N ALA A 54 19.69 3.19 -7.31
CA ALA A 54 19.19 1.91 -7.81
C ALA A 54 17.73 1.99 -8.27
N ILE A 55 16.89 2.76 -7.53
CA ILE A 55 15.50 3.01 -7.93
C ILE A 55 15.47 3.77 -9.26
N LEU A 56 16.18 4.90 -9.37
CA LEU A 56 16.19 5.73 -10.58
C LEU A 56 16.77 4.97 -11.78
N GLU A 57 17.77 4.11 -11.57
CA GLU A 57 18.30 3.27 -12.61
C GLU A 57 17.29 2.22 -13.09
N ALA A 58 16.61 1.54 -12.16
CA ALA A 58 15.56 0.59 -12.51
C ALA A 58 14.40 1.27 -13.26
N VAL A 59 13.98 2.47 -12.83
CA VAL A 59 12.99 3.29 -13.55
C VAL A 59 13.45 3.59 -14.97
N ARG A 60 14.70 4.05 -15.14
CA ARG A 60 15.30 4.32 -16.46
C ARG A 60 15.28 3.07 -17.34
N GLU A 61 15.66 1.91 -16.79
CA GLU A 61 15.73 0.65 -17.55
C GLU A 61 14.35 0.17 -18.02
N VAL A 62 13.32 0.20 -17.16
CA VAL A 62 11.95 -0.19 -17.58
C VAL A 62 11.40 0.79 -18.61
N MET A 63 11.69 2.09 -18.48
CA MET A 63 11.31 3.09 -19.46
C MET A 63 12.04 2.91 -20.79
N GLN A 64 13.33 2.58 -20.76
CA GLN A 64 14.13 2.31 -21.98
C GLN A 64 13.64 1.05 -22.71
N GLU A 65 13.32 -0.02 -21.97
CA GLU A 65 12.77 -1.24 -22.56
C GLU A 65 11.42 -0.99 -23.24
N MET A 66 10.52 -0.25 -22.57
CA MET A 66 9.19 0.03 -23.11
C MET A 66 9.21 1.13 -24.18
N GLY A 67 10.04 2.17 -24.04
CA GLY A 67 10.18 3.23 -25.04
C GLY A 67 10.75 2.71 -26.37
N ALA A 68 11.64 1.71 -26.33
CA ALA A 68 12.12 1.07 -27.56
C ALA A 68 11.02 0.32 -28.34
N LYS A 69 9.98 -0.19 -27.63
CA LYS A 69 8.84 -0.90 -28.23
C LYS A 69 7.66 0.03 -28.54
N TYR A 70 7.45 1.02 -27.69
CA TYR A 70 6.29 1.94 -27.70
C TYR A 70 6.76 3.39 -27.59
N PRO A 71 7.44 3.95 -28.63
CA PRO A 71 7.97 5.31 -28.58
C PRO A 71 6.90 6.40 -28.54
N ASP A 72 5.64 6.04 -28.82
CA ASP A 72 4.47 6.90 -28.88
C ASP A 72 3.66 6.94 -27.57
N ILE A 73 4.26 6.56 -26.44
CA ILE A 73 3.61 6.68 -25.12
C ILE A 73 3.31 8.16 -24.85
N ALA A 74 2.02 8.48 -24.82
CA ALA A 74 1.55 9.86 -24.64
C ALA A 74 1.69 10.34 -23.20
N GLY A 75 1.58 9.43 -22.22
CA GLY A 75 1.75 9.76 -20.81
C GLY A 75 2.17 8.58 -19.96
N ILE A 76 2.91 8.89 -18.88
CA ILE A 76 3.37 7.95 -17.86
C ILE A 76 2.95 8.46 -16.49
N GLY A 77 2.10 7.72 -15.81
CA GLY A 77 1.70 8.02 -14.43
C GLY A 77 2.63 7.35 -13.42
N VAL A 78 3.07 8.12 -12.43
CA VAL A 78 4.00 7.65 -11.41
C VAL A 78 3.25 7.42 -10.10
N THR A 79 3.32 6.20 -9.57
CA THR A 79 2.82 5.83 -8.24
C THR A 79 3.93 5.14 -7.46
N SER A 80 3.94 5.25 -6.13
CA SER A 80 4.94 4.59 -5.31
C SER A 80 4.44 4.23 -3.91
N PHE A 81 5.25 3.42 -3.21
CA PHE A 81 5.10 3.26 -1.77
C PHE A 81 5.38 4.57 -1.03
N GLY A 82 4.79 4.73 0.14
CA GLY A 82 4.80 5.98 0.91
C GLY A 82 5.94 6.13 1.93
N GLU A 83 5.89 7.20 2.71
CA GLU A 83 6.68 7.57 3.90
C GLU A 83 8.18 7.71 3.69
N THR A 84 8.75 6.88 2.84
CA THR A 84 10.20 6.82 2.56
C THR A 84 10.65 8.09 1.86
N PHE A 85 11.66 8.75 2.42
CA PHE A 85 12.13 10.03 1.90
C PHE A 85 13.65 10.09 1.75
N VAL A 86 14.09 11.03 0.94
CA VAL A 86 15.49 11.40 0.75
C VAL A 86 15.66 12.92 0.74
N LEU A 87 16.76 13.41 1.28
CA LEU A 87 17.23 14.78 1.09
C LEU A 87 18.04 14.88 -0.21
N ALA A 88 17.77 15.89 -1.03
CA ALA A 88 18.45 16.11 -2.29
C ALA A 88 19.00 17.54 -2.40
N ASP A 89 20.04 17.72 -3.22
CA ASP A 89 20.61 19.02 -3.54
C ASP A 89 19.75 19.81 -4.55
N GLU A 90 20.18 21.02 -4.93
CA GLU A 90 19.49 21.88 -5.91
C GLU A 90 19.27 21.24 -7.28
N LYS A 91 20.02 20.21 -7.62
CA LYS A 91 19.90 19.45 -8.87
C LYS A 91 19.08 18.18 -8.72
N GLY A 92 18.53 17.93 -7.52
CA GLY A 92 17.79 16.72 -7.21
C GLY A 92 18.68 15.48 -6.96
N HIS A 93 19.99 15.66 -6.79
CA HIS A 93 20.85 14.51 -6.48
C HIS A 93 20.69 14.12 -5.00
N PRO A 94 20.39 12.84 -4.72
CA PRO A 94 20.28 12.35 -3.36
C PRO A 94 21.55 12.55 -2.54
N LEU A 95 21.41 13.08 -1.32
CA LEU A 95 22.52 13.36 -0.40
C LEU A 95 22.83 12.18 0.55
N HIS A 96 21.92 11.24 0.66
CA HIS A 96 22.04 10.02 1.47
C HIS A 96 21.10 8.95 0.91
N PRO A 97 21.22 7.66 1.32
CA PRO A 97 20.21 6.65 1.01
C PRO A 97 18.85 7.02 1.61
N ALA A 98 17.74 6.71 0.93
CA ALA A 98 16.40 7.03 1.45
C ALA A 98 16.10 6.18 2.70
N MET A 99 15.51 6.84 3.72
CA MET A 99 15.10 6.20 4.96
C MET A 99 13.74 5.54 4.76
N LEU A 100 13.68 4.21 4.88
CA LEU A 100 12.43 3.44 4.72
C LEU A 100 11.45 3.72 5.86
N TYR A 101 10.16 3.49 5.60
CA TYR A 101 9.11 3.57 6.62
C TYR A 101 9.34 2.59 7.79
N THR A 102 10.05 1.48 7.56
CA THR A 102 10.42 0.48 8.59
C THR A 102 11.68 0.84 9.37
N ASP A 103 12.34 1.96 9.04
CA ASP A 103 13.53 2.42 9.77
C ASP A 103 13.15 2.90 11.19
N PRO A 104 13.87 2.48 12.25
CA PRO A 104 13.48 2.80 13.63
C PRO A 104 13.75 4.25 14.02
N ARG A 105 14.56 5.00 13.26
CA ARG A 105 14.89 6.39 13.58
C ARG A 105 13.66 7.29 13.58
N GLY A 106 13.62 8.29 14.45
CA GLY A 106 12.55 9.29 14.55
C GLY A 106 11.54 9.01 15.67
N GLU A 107 11.72 7.97 16.51
CA GLU A 107 10.80 7.66 17.61
C GLU A 107 10.80 8.77 18.68
N ALA A 108 11.98 9.21 19.11
CA ALA A 108 12.13 10.30 20.09
C ALA A 108 11.60 11.63 19.53
N GLU A 109 11.84 11.90 18.25
CA GLU A 109 11.38 13.11 17.58
C GLU A 109 9.86 13.08 17.35
N CYS A 110 9.26 11.91 17.12
CA CYS A 110 7.82 11.75 17.09
C CYS A 110 7.20 12.10 18.44
N ALA A 111 7.75 11.58 19.54
CA ALA A 111 7.32 11.91 20.89
C ALA A 111 7.51 13.40 21.22
N GLU A 112 8.60 14.02 20.75
CA GLU A 112 8.84 15.46 20.88
C GLU A 112 7.74 16.27 20.17
N LEU A 113 7.38 15.88 18.93
CA LEU A 113 6.34 16.54 18.16
C LEU A 113 4.96 16.38 18.84
N GLU A 114 4.66 15.19 19.35
CA GLU A 114 3.43 14.94 20.12
C GLU A 114 3.38 15.80 21.40
N ALA A 115 4.48 15.96 22.11
CA ALA A 115 4.54 16.80 23.31
C ALA A 115 4.27 18.28 23.00
N LYS A 116 4.67 18.77 21.81
CA LYS A 116 4.47 20.16 21.38
C LYS A 116 3.06 20.47 20.89
N ILE A 117 2.43 19.54 20.15
CA ILE A 117 1.14 19.77 19.46
C ILE A 117 -0.01 19.01 20.10
N GLY A 118 0.26 17.81 20.60
CA GLY A 118 -0.74 16.81 21.04
C GLY A 118 -1.11 15.82 19.95
N SER A 119 -1.09 14.52 20.29
CA SER A 119 -1.31 13.41 19.35
C SER A 119 -2.63 13.52 18.59
N ARG A 120 -3.75 13.81 19.29
CA ARG A 120 -5.08 13.98 18.67
C ARG A 120 -5.14 15.16 17.69
N LYS A 121 -4.42 16.26 18.00
CA LYS A 121 -4.40 17.44 17.12
C LYS A 121 -3.59 17.16 15.86
N ILE A 122 -2.47 16.45 15.96
CA ILE A 122 -1.71 16.00 14.79
C ILE A 122 -2.62 15.14 13.92
N ALA A 123 -3.31 14.17 14.50
CA ALA A 123 -4.24 13.31 13.76
C ALA A 123 -5.40 14.08 13.11
N ALA A 124 -5.94 15.08 13.78
CA ALA A 124 -7.00 15.93 13.23
C ALA A 124 -6.54 16.77 12.02
N ILE A 125 -5.27 17.18 12.00
CA ILE A 125 -4.68 17.92 10.88
C ILE A 125 -4.32 16.98 9.73
N THR A 126 -3.64 15.87 10.05
CA THR A 126 -2.94 15.06 9.04
C THR A 126 -3.71 13.80 8.61
N GLY A 127 -4.80 13.44 9.31
CA GLY A 127 -5.47 12.15 9.12
C GLY A 127 -4.69 10.95 9.65
N LEU A 128 -3.59 11.18 10.35
CA LEU A 128 -2.64 10.13 10.77
C LEU A 128 -2.41 10.19 12.29
N LYS A 129 -2.55 9.06 12.96
CA LYS A 129 -2.03 8.96 14.33
C LYS A 129 -0.50 9.05 14.28
N PRO A 130 0.15 9.88 15.13
CA PRO A 130 1.61 10.02 15.11
C PRO A 130 2.33 8.67 15.23
N HIS A 131 3.34 8.48 14.39
CA HIS A 131 4.20 7.32 14.40
C HIS A 131 5.53 7.63 13.70
N CYS A 132 6.63 7.05 14.16
CA CYS A 132 7.96 7.25 13.58
C CYS A 132 8.11 6.71 12.14
N MET A 133 7.16 5.92 11.64
CA MET A 133 7.17 5.46 10.26
C MET A 133 7.06 6.64 9.26
N TYR A 134 6.40 7.72 9.63
CA TYR A 134 6.18 8.88 8.75
C TYR A 134 7.44 9.75 8.59
N SER A 135 7.46 10.58 7.53
CA SER A 135 8.68 11.30 7.13
C SER A 135 9.08 12.41 8.10
N ILE A 136 8.14 13.20 8.68
CA ILE A 136 8.46 14.35 9.53
C ILE A 136 9.32 14.00 10.75
N PRO A 137 9.02 12.97 11.57
CA PRO A 137 9.88 12.57 12.66
C PRO A 137 11.31 12.20 12.23
N LYS A 138 11.44 11.48 11.10
CA LYS A 138 12.73 11.11 10.53
C LYS A 138 13.49 12.33 9.98
N LEU A 139 12.80 13.33 9.43
CA LEU A 139 13.41 14.60 9.02
C LEU A 139 13.94 15.38 10.22
N MET A 140 13.21 15.39 11.35
CA MET A 140 13.68 15.98 12.61
C MET A 140 14.96 15.27 13.06
N TRP A 141 14.97 13.92 13.01
CA TRP A 141 16.16 13.13 13.31
C TRP A 141 17.34 13.48 12.40
N MET A 142 17.13 13.60 11.09
CA MET A 142 18.18 14.00 10.13
C MET A 142 18.74 15.39 10.46
N LYS A 143 17.88 16.35 10.77
CA LYS A 143 18.31 17.69 11.15
C LYS A 143 19.16 17.70 12.41
N GLN A 144 18.82 16.90 13.42
CA GLN A 144 19.53 16.83 14.70
C GLN A 144 20.83 16.03 14.61
N ASN A 145 20.83 14.89 13.88
CA ASN A 145 21.91 13.92 13.90
C ASN A 145 22.83 13.97 12.66
N ARG A 146 22.36 14.63 11.57
CA ARG A 146 23.10 14.83 10.31
C ARG A 146 22.95 16.27 9.81
N PRO A 147 23.26 17.30 10.65
CA PRO A 147 23.03 18.70 10.30
C PRO A 147 23.80 19.12 9.04
N GLU A 148 24.95 18.52 8.76
CA GLU A 148 25.74 18.77 7.56
C GLU A 148 25.06 18.31 6.27
N ILE A 149 24.26 17.24 6.33
CA ILE A 149 23.45 16.78 5.20
C ILE A 149 22.22 17.68 5.06
N TYR A 150 21.52 17.92 6.19
CA TYR A 150 20.31 18.74 6.19
C TYR A 150 20.58 20.17 5.68
N ALA A 151 21.71 20.77 6.05
CA ALA A 151 22.08 22.13 5.62
C ALA A 151 22.37 22.25 4.11
N ARG A 152 22.67 21.13 3.43
CA ARG A 152 22.91 21.07 1.98
C ARG A 152 21.65 20.74 1.19
N ALA A 153 20.56 20.34 1.87
CA ALA A 153 19.33 19.97 1.21
C ALA A 153 18.64 21.20 0.61
N ALA A 154 18.24 21.08 -0.64
CA ALA A 154 17.35 21.99 -1.33
C ALA A 154 15.94 21.37 -1.48
N HIS A 155 15.86 20.04 -1.43
CA HIS A 155 14.61 19.29 -1.57
C HIS A 155 14.51 18.16 -0.54
N VAL A 156 13.29 17.88 -0.13
CA VAL A 156 12.85 16.65 0.54
C VAL A 156 11.90 15.96 -0.42
N PHE A 157 12.29 14.81 -0.93
CA PHE A 157 11.45 14.01 -1.81
C PHE A 157 11.03 12.69 -1.13
N LEU A 158 9.78 12.30 -1.29
CA LEU A 158 9.39 10.91 -1.21
C LEU A 158 9.79 10.22 -2.52
N ILE A 159 9.45 8.94 -2.70
CA ILE A 159 9.91 8.22 -3.89
C ILE A 159 9.14 8.65 -5.16
N GLU A 160 7.83 8.89 -5.03
CA GLU A 160 7.00 9.34 -6.15
C GLU A 160 7.50 10.66 -6.73
N ASP A 161 7.60 11.70 -5.90
CA ASP A 161 8.00 13.05 -6.34
C ASP A 161 9.50 13.16 -6.65
N LEU A 162 10.36 12.28 -6.10
CA LEU A 162 11.74 12.11 -6.57
C LEU A 162 11.78 11.69 -8.05
N VAL A 163 10.97 10.69 -8.41
CA VAL A 163 10.90 10.19 -9.79
C VAL A 163 10.24 11.21 -10.70
N VAL A 164 9.16 11.86 -10.27
CA VAL A 164 8.54 12.96 -11.01
C VAL A 164 9.54 14.07 -11.28
N TYR A 165 10.31 14.49 -10.25
CA TYR A 165 11.36 15.49 -10.42
C TYR A 165 12.48 15.03 -11.37
N TYR A 166 12.95 13.79 -11.23
CA TYR A 166 13.95 13.20 -12.11
C TYR A 166 13.52 13.20 -13.58
N LEU A 167 12.23 12.97 -13.85
CA LEU A 167 11.68 12.90 -15.21
C LEU A 167 11.35 14.27 -15.81
N THR A 168 10.99 15.29 -14.99
CA THR A 168 10.42 16.56 -15.46
C THR A 168 11.17 17.82 -15.00
N GLY A 169 11.96 17.73 -13.93
CA GLY A 169 12.55 18.88 -13.25
C GLY A 169 11.55 19.66 -12.36
N ASN A 170 10.30 19.18 -12.22
CA ASN A 170 9.26 19.83 -11.41
C ASN A 170 9.04 19.05 -10.11
N ALA A 171 9.20 19.71 -8.96
CA ALA A 171 8.98 19.14 -7.64
C ALA A 171 7.47 19.18 -7.31
N ARG A 172 6.72 18.12 -7.68
CA ARG A 172 5.30 17.94 -7.43
C ARG A 172 5.03 16.64 -6.74
N ILE A 173 4.16 16.67 -5.72
CA ILE A 173 3.74 15.51 -4.92
C ILE A 173 2.23 15.48 -4.85
N ASP A 174 1.61 14.32 -5.03
CA ASP A 174 0.17 14.21 -4.89
C ASP A 174 -0.29 14.30 -3.42
N TYR A 175 -1.57 14.61 -3.20
CA TYR A 175 -2.13 14.77 -1.85
C TYR A 175 -2.02 13.52 -0.99
N SER A 176 -2.17 12.32 -1.59
CA SER A 176 -2.08 11.07 -0.84
C SER A 176 -0.66 10.79 -0.36
N MET A 177 0.34 11.05 -1.20
CA MET A 177 1.77 10.96 -0.83
C MET A 177 2.16 12.06 0.15
N ALA A 178 1.71 13.31 -0.06
CA ALA A 178 1.95 14.41 0.87
C ALA A 178 1.42 14.08 2.27
N THR A 179 0.26 13.44 2.37
CA THR A 179 -0.30 12.96 3.65
C THR A 179 0.67 12.01 4.35
N ARG A 180 1.35 11.10 3.62
CA ARG A 180 2.28 10.10 4.20
C ARG A 180 3.52 10.71 4.85
N THR A 181 3.73 12.00 4.73
CA THR A 181 4.78 12.73 5.46
C THR A 181 4.45 13.01 6.92
N MET A 182 3.15 13.04 7.31
CA MET A 182 2.62 13.59 8.55
C MET A 182 2.84 15.12 8.68
N GLY A 183 2.99 15.80 7.52
CA GLY A 183 3.14 17.27 7.46
C GLY A 183 2.02 17.97 6.69
N PHE A 184 1.10 17.21 6.09
CA PHE A 184 0.05 17.72 5.21
C PHE A 184 -1.30 17.85 5.94
N ASP A 185 -1.98 18.99 5.77
CA ASP A 185 -3.33 19.23 6.29
C ASP A 185 -4.36 18.68 5.28
N ILE A 186 -4.99 17.54 5.61
CA ILE A 186 -5.89 16.83 4.71
C ILE A 186 -7.21 17.57 4.46
N THR A 187 -7.54 18.56 5.28
CA THR A 187 -8.76 19.35 5.11
C THR A 187 -8.53 20.62 4.29
N LYS A 188 -7.36 21.26 4.47
CA LYS A 188 -6.98 22.45 3.70
C LYS A 188 -6.25 22.11 2.39
N LEU A 189 -5.85 20.85 2.22
CA LEU A 189 -5.11 20.33 1.07
C LEU A 189 -3.81 21.12 0.81
N THR A 190 -3.06 21.37 1.88
CA THR A 190 -1.79 22.09 1.85
C THR A 190 -0.88 21.63 2.99
N TRP A 191 0.40 22.00 2.92
CA TRP A 191 1.34 21.77 4.01
C TRP A 191 0.90 22.50 5.29
N SER A 192 0.94 21.82 6.44
CA SER A 192 0.56 22.37 7.74
C SER A 192 1.66 23.22 8.34
N GLU A 193 1.49 24.53 8.32
CA GLU A 193 2.44 25.47 8.93
C GLU A 193 2.71 25.15 10.40
N GLU A 194 1.66 24.74 11.13
CA GLU A 194 1.78 24.38 12.55
C GLU A 194 2.70 23.17 12.78
N ILE A 195 2.54 22.11 11.94
CA ILE A 195 3.40 20.92 12.04
C ILE A 195 4.85 21.27 11.70
N PHE A 196 5.08 22.00 10.61
CA PHE A 196 6.44 22.36 10.18
C PHE A 196 7.15 23.25 11.18
N GLN A 197 6.45 24.24 11.77
CA GLN A 197 7.00 25.10 12.82
C GLN A 197 7.35 24.31 14.08
N ALA A 198 6.47 23.42 14.55
CA ALA A 198 6.71 22.59 15.73
C ALA A 198 7.86 21.59 15.51
N ALA A 199 7.96 20.99 14.32
CA ALA A 199 9.04 20.12 13.90
C ALA A 199 10.36 20.88 13.68
N GLY A 200 10.29 22.21 13.47
CA GLY A 200 11.45 23.03 13.13
C GLY A 200 12.02 22.71 11.74
N ILE A 201 11.22 22.21 10.82
CA ILE A 201 11.60 21.86 9.44
C ILE A 201 11.21 23.00 8.50
N ASP A 202 12.09 23.36 7.57
CA ASP A 202 11.77 24.36 6.54
C ASP A 202 10.80 23.75 5.51
N ARG A 203 9.56 24.25 5.48
CA ARG A 203 8.53 23.83 4.54
C ARG A 203 8.91 24.03 3.07
N LYS A 204 9.80 24.97 2.77
CA LYS A 204 10.26 25.24 1.40
C LYS A 204 11.03 24.09 0.77
N LEU A 205 11.51 23.15 1.57
CA LEU A 205 12.17 21.94 1.09
C LEU A 205 11.19 20.94 0.46
N MET A 206 9.89 21.05 0.78
CA MET A 206 8.87 20.12 0.30
C MET A 206 8.40 20.46 -1.12
N SER A 207 8.06 19.42 -1.89
CA SER A 207 7.44 19.56 -3.21
C SER A 207 6.08 20.27 -3.14
N GLU A 208 5.64 20.85 -4.25
CA GLU A 208 4.31 21.45 -4.39
C GLU A 208 3.24 20.35 -4.31
N PRO A 209 2.29 20.40 -3.34
CA PRO A 209 1.23 19.41 -3.27
C PRO A 209 0.17 19.69 -4.34
N VAL A 210 -0.18 18.64 -5.09
CA VAL A 210 -1.14 18.69 -6.20
C VAL A 210 -2.23 17.63 -6.07
N PRO A 211 -3.41 17.82 -6.66
CA PRO A 211 -4.42 16.77 -6.75
C PRO A 211 -3.88 15.51 -7.46
N THR A 212 -4.28 14.34 -7.00
CA THR A 212 -3.97 13.04 -7.63
C THR A 212 -4.33 13.06 -9.12
N GLY A 213 -3.42 12.59 -9.98
CA GLY A 213 -3.62 12.58 -11.43
C GLY A 213 -3.29 13.91 -12.12
N THR A 214 -2.60 14.83 -11.44
CA THR A 214 -2.18 16.11 -12.04
C THR A 214 -0.98 15.91 -12.97
N PRO A 215 -1.02 16.44 -14.22
CA PRO A 215 0.15 16.53 -15.08
C PRO A 215 1.30 17.26 -14.39
N ALA A 216 2.46 16.63 -14.29
CA ALA A 216 3.64 17.20 -13.64
C ALA A 216 4.54 17.92 -14.64
N GLY A 217 4.37 17.67 -15.92
CA GLY A 217 5.11 18.26 -17.02
C GLY A 217 5.60 17.22 -18.02
N ARG A 218 6.19 17.68 -19.10
CA ARG A 218 6.78 16.79 -20.12
C ARG A 218 8.09 16.21 -19.64
N ILE A 219 8.40 15.03 -20.16
CA ILE A 219 9.68 14.37 -19.93
C ILE A 219 10.84 15.26 -20.40
N LEU A 220 11.91 15.32 -19.61
CA LEU A 220 13.11 16.07 -19.98
C LEU A 220 13.75 15.53 -21.26
N PRO A 221 14.24 16.39 -22.17
CA PRO A 221 14.82 15.95 -23.46
C PRO A 221 15.96 14.95 -23.34
N GLU A 222 16.78 15.05 -22.29
CA GLU A 222 17.84 14.08 -22.01
C GLU A 222 17.30 12.72 -21.59
N ILE A 223 16.22 12.68 -20.83
CA ILE A 223 15.57 11.42 -20.41
C ILE A 223 14.84 10.80 -21.60
N ALA A 224 14.13 11.60 -22.40
CA ALA A 224 13.47 11.15 -23.63
C ALA A 224 14.49 10.45 -24.57
N ARG A 225 15.65 11.07 -24.80
CA ARG A 225 16.73 10.47 -25.60
C ARG A 225 17.29 9.19 -25.02
N LEU A 226 17.43 9.10 -23.70
CA LEU A 226 17.95 7.90 -23.02
C LEU A 226 16.96 6.74 -23.07
N THR A 227 15.67 7.03 -23.05
CA THR A 227 14.60 6.02 -22.97
C THR A 227 13.98 5.69 -24.32
N GLY A 228 14.22 6.49 -25.36
CA GLY A 228 13.60 6.35 -26.67
C GLY A 228 12.13 6.83 -26.74
N LEU A 229 11.66 7.54 -25.71
CA LEU A 229 10.34 8.14 -25.65
C LEU A 229 10.31 9.47 -26.40
N ALA A 230 9.11 9.91 -26.79
CA ALA A 230 8.91 11.22 -27.40
C ALA A 230 9.06 12.35 -26.36
N GLU A 231 9.60 13.51 -26.76
CA GLU A 231 9.79 14.68 -25.87
C GLU A 231 8.47 15.32 -25.40
N ASP A 232 7.36 14.95 -26.00
CA ASP A 232 6.01 15.38 -25.62
C ASP A 232 5.29 14.39 -24.71
N THR A 233 5.95 13.30 -24.30
CA THR A 233 5.41 12.37 -23.28
C THR A 233 5.15 13.12 -21.98
N GLU A 234 3.88 13.12 -21.53
CA GLU A 234 3.45 13.77 -20.28
C GLU A 234 3.73 12.87 -19.08
N ILE A 235 4.31 13.42 -18.02
CA ILE A 235 4.49 12.72 -16.74
C ILE A 235 3.39 13.18 -15.79
N VAL A 236 2.72 12.23 -15.15
CA VAL A 236 1.57 12.51 -14.29
C VAL A 236 1.89 12.07 -12.86
N SER A 237 1.76 12.99 -11.89
CA SER A 237 1.84 12.69 -10.45
C SER A 237 0.57 11.95 -10.05
N ILE A 238 0.69 10.69 -9.70
CA ILE A 238 -0.45 9.83 -9.45
C ILE A 238 -0.75 9.77 -7.95
N SER A 239 -0.12 8.86 -7.19
CA SER A 239 -0.52 8.67 -5.79
C SER A 239 0.37 7.69 -5.02
N HIS A 240 0.04 7.55 -3.74
CA HIS A 240 0.38 6.35 -2.96
C HIS A 240 -0.19 5.09 -3.64
N ASP A 241 0.58 4.00 -3.64
CA ASP A 241 0.25 2.74 -4.32
C ASP A 241 -1.13 2.18 -3.96
N GLN A 242 -1.56 2.31 -2.68
CA GLN A 242 -2.88 1.86 -2.22
C GLN A 242 -4.03 2.68 -2.83
N VAL A 243 -3.82 3.98 -3.04
CA VAL A 243 -4.81 4.85 -3.72
C VAL A 243 -4.90 4.46 -5.20
N SER A 244 -3.75 4.29 -5.85
CA SER A 244 -3.71 3.82 -7.24
C SER A 244 -4.38 2.45 -7.40
N ALA A 245 -4.12 1.51 -6.48
CA ALA A 245 -4.76 0.20 -6.48
C ALA A 245 -6.29 0.29 -6.29
N ALA A 246 -6.77 1.23 -5.47
CA ALA A 246 -8.22 1.47 -5.31
C ALA A 246 -8.85 1.98 -6.60
N VAL A 247 -8.20 2.91 -7.31
CA VAL A 247 -8.65 3.37 -8.64
C VAL A 247 -8.67 2.23 -9.64
N GLY A 248 -7.59 1.44 -9.71
CA GLY A 248 -7.48 0.29 -10.61
C GLY A 248 -8.41 -0.88 -10.28
N ALA A 249 -8.94 -0.91 -9.06
CA ALA A 249 -10.01 -1.82 -8.66
C ALA A 249 -11.42 -1.27 -8.91
N GLY A 250 -11.56 -0.04 -9.41
CA GLY A 250 -12.83 0.60 -9.73
C GLY A 250 -13.61 1.10 -8.52
N ILE A 251 -12.92 1.60 -7.51
CA ILE A 251 -13.55 2.13 -6.31
C ILE A 251 -13.77 3.63 -6.49
N PHE A 252 -14.95 4.02 -6.93
CA PHE A 252 -15.28 5.42 -7.22
C PHE A 252 -16.37 5.99 -6.31
N ASP A 253 -17.00 5.14 -5.53
CA ASP A 253 -18.04 5.50 -4.57
C ASP A 253 -17.94 4.64 -3.29
N THR A 254 -18.81 4.91 -2.33
CA THR A 254 -18.81 4.25 -1.02
C THR A 254 -19.47 2.87 -1.02
N SER A 255 -20.02 2.40 -2.14
CA SER A 255 -20.71 1.10 -2.21
C SER A 255 -19.76 -0.09 -2.30
N VAL A 256 -18.51 0.16 -2.72
CA VAL A 256 -17.47 -0.86 -2.92
C VAL A 256 -16.20 -0.48 -2.19
N ALA A 257 -15.48 -1.47 -1.66
CA ALA A 257 -14.13 -1.30 -1.13
C ALA A 257 -13.16 -2.29 -1.81
N VAL A 258 -11.85 -1.99 -1.75
CA VAL A 258 -10.81 -2.95 -2.18
C VAL A 258 -10.60 -3.99 -1.09
N ASP A 259 -10.41 -5.24 -1.51
CA ASP A 259 -9.76 -6.31 -0.76
C ASP A 259 -8.41 -6.61 -1.42
N GLY A 260 -7.36 -6.00 -0.92
CA GLY A 260 -5.98 -6.17 -1.40
C GLY A 260 -5.33 -7.42 -0.80
N ALA A 261 -5.57 -8.58 -1.43
CA ALA A 261 -5.07 -9.89 -1.01
C ALA A 261 -3.65 -10.14 -1.55
N GLY A 262 -2.67 -9.41 -1.02
CA GLY A 262 -1.26 -9.50 -1.37
C GLY A 262 -0.40 -10.25 -0.34
N THR A 263 0.87 -9.87 -0.21
CA THR A 263 1.76 -10.30 0.89
C THR A 263 1.18 -9.90 2.24
N VAL A 264 0.67 -8.68 2.32
CA VAL A 264 -0.19 -8.14 3.39
C VAL A 264 -1.65 -8.23 2.96
N GLU A 265 -2.56 -8.08 3.91
CA GLU A 265 -3.99 -7.95 3.64
C GLU A 265 -4.41 -6.52 3.93
N CYS A 266 -5.22 -5.91 3.02
CA CYS A 266 -5.66 -4.54 3.22
C CYS A 266 -7.07 -4.33 2.66
N ILE A 267 -8.00 -3.85 3.48
CA ILE A 267 -9.30 -3.35 3.02
C ILE A 267 -9.25 -1.82 2.96
N THR A 268 -9.57 -1.27 1.78
CA THR A 268 -9.51 0.17 1.49
C THR A 268 -10.89 0.68 1.09
N PRO A 269 -11.71 1.16 2.05
CA PRO A 269 -12.98 1.80 1.76
C PRO A 269 -12.82 3.28 1.43
N VAL A 270 -13.79 3.82 0.67
CA VAL A 270 -13.93 5.25 0.33
C VAL A 270 -15.01 5.88 1.19
N TYR A 271 -14.82 7.14 1.55
CA TYR A 271 -15.77 7.99 2.27
C TYR A 271 -16.15 9.19 1.40
N ASP A 272 -17.44 9.55 1.39
CA ASP A 272 -17.95 10.74 0.64
C ASP A 272 -17.57 12.08 1.29
N SER A 273 -17.09 12.05 2.51
CA SER A 273 -16.61 13.20 3.29
C SER A 273 -15.59 12.73 4.32
N LEU A 274 -15.01 13.67 5.06
CA LEU A 274 -14.05 13.33 6.11
C LEU A 274 -14.73 12.40 7.15
N PRO A 275 -14.16 11.19 7.41
CA PRO A 275 -14.70 10.27 8.40
C PRO A 275 -14.54 10.80 9.83
N ASP A 276 -15.19 10.13 10.80
CA ASP A 276 -14.97 10.43 12.22
C ASP A 276 -13.50 10.18 12.60
N LEU A 277 -12.73 11.26 12.76
CA LEU A 277 -11.29 11.20 13.04
C LEU A 277 -10.99 10.65 14.44
N ASP A 278 -11.91 10.67 15.39
CA ASP A 278 -11.72 10.02 16.70
C ASP A 278 -11.77 8.49 16.56
N VAL A 279 -12.69 7.95 15.78
CA VAL A 279 -12.75 6.52 15.45
C VAL A 279 -11.48 6.11 14.72
N MET A 280 -11.05 6.90 13.72
CA MET A 280 -9.82 6.65 12.96
C MET A 280 -8.58 6.66 13.86
N TYR A 281 -8.48 7.64 14.75
CA TYR A 281 -7.39 7.74 15.72
C TYR A 281 -7.33 6.54 16.66
N GLN A 282 -8.48 6.11 17.21
CA GLN A 282 -8.53 4.98 18.14
C GLN A 282 -8.17 3.65 17.47
N GLY A 283 -8.55 3.47 16.20
CA GLY A 283 -8.26 2.27 15.41
C GLY A 283 -6.93 2.34 14.64
N ASN A 284 -6.13 3.40 14.82
CA ASN A 284 -4.88 3.61 14.08
C ASN A 284 -5.04 3.60 12.55
N TYR A 285 -6.22 4.04 12.05
CA TYR A 285 -6.49 4.10 10.62
C TYR A 285 -5.95 5.39 10.02
N ALA A 286 -5.13 5.26 8.99
CA ALA A 286 -4.71 6.41 8.19
C ALA A 286 -5.85 6.87 7.28
N VAL A 287 -6.11 8.18 7.26
CA VAL A 287 -7.10 8.81 6.37
C VAL A 287 -6.35 9.69 5.38
N VAL A 288 -6.57 9.48 4.10
CA VAL A 288 -5.92 10.28 3.05
C VAL A 288 -6.95 10.83 2.05
N PRO A 289 -6.73 11.99 1.45
CA PRO A 289 -7.54 12.49 0.35
C PRO A 289 -7.56 11.48 -0.80
N TYR A 290 -8.72 11.31 -1.42
CA TYR A 290 -8.88 10.42 -2.55
C TYR A 290 -8.82 11.19 -3.88
N VAL A 291 -8.68 10.45 -4.98
CA VAL A 291 -8.66 11.00 -6.35
C VAL A 291 -9.90 11.83 -6.72
N ILE A 292 -11.03 11.54 -6.11
CA ILE A 292 -12.27 12.29 -6.29
C ILE A 292 -12.33 13.42 -5.24
N PRO A 293 -12.41 14.69 -5.65
CA PRO A 293 -12.42 15.82 -4.72
C PRO A 293 -13.50 15.69 -3.62
N GLY A 294 -13.10 15.95 -2.37
CA GLY A 294 -13.96 15.86 -1.19
C GLY A 294 -14.15 14.46 -0.63
N LYS A 295 -13.68 13.42 -1.33
CA LYS A 295 -13.67 12.03 -0.82
C LYS A 295 -12.35 11.70 -0.16
N TYR A 296 -12.41 10.68 0.73
CA TYR A 296 -11.26 10.18 1.47
C TYR A 296 -11.22 8.66 1.41
N VAL A 297 -10.05 8.08 1.61
CA VAL A 297 -9.86 6.64 1.83
C VAL A 297 -9.20 6.39 3.17
N CYS A 298 -9.41 5.21 3.74
CA CYS A 298 -8.60 4.73 4.85
C CYS A 298 -8.01 3.35 4.54
N TYR A 299 -7.05 2.94 5.37
CA TYR A 299 -6.38 1.65 5.24
C TYR A 299 -6.60 0.83 6.50
N ALA A 300 -7.33 -0.29 6.36
CA ALA A 300 -7.46 -1.33 7.38
C ALA A 300 -6.62 -2.52 6.93
N PHE A 301 -5.49 -2.78 7.59
CA PHE A 301 -4.52 -3.73 7.08
C PHE A 301 -3.93 -4.64 8.16
N SER A 302 -3.47 -5.82 7.73
CA SER A 302 -2.66 -6.76 8.50
C SER A 302 -1.29 -6.90 7.85
N TYR A 303 -0.21 -6.96 8.66
CA TYR A 303 1.15 -7.21 8.14
C TYR A 303 1.33 -8.58 7.50
N THR A 304 0.39 -9.49 7.72
CA THR A 304 0.40 -10.83 7.13
C THR A 304 -0.94 -11.16 6.49
N GLY A 305 -0.91 -11.37 5.19
CA GLY A 305 -1.97 -11.93 4.36
C GLY A 305 -1.43 -13.20 3.70
N GLY A 306 -1.12 -13.12 2.41
CA GLY A 306 -0.45 -14.18 1.67
C GLY A 306 0.90 -14.61 2.26
N ALA A 307 1.59 -13.70 2.98
CA ALA A 307 2.84 -14.04 3.68
C ALA A 307 2.66 -15.13 4.75
N LEU A 308 1.54 -15.12 5.49
CA LEU A 308 1.25 -16.17 6.47
C LEU A 308 0.96 -17.50 5.78
N ILE A 309 0.23 -17.47 4.67
CA ILE A 309 -0.05 -18.65 3.88
C ILE A 309 1.25 -19.25 3.32
N GLN A 310 2.12 -18.41 2.78
CA GLN A 310 3.44 -18.84 2.29
C GLN A 310 4.33 -19.39 3.42
N TRP A 311 4.33 -18.77 4.59
CA TRP A 311 5.03 -19.28 5.77
C TRP A 311 4.52 -20.69 6.15
N CYS A 312 3.21 -20.90 6.15
CA CYS A 312 2.62 -22.22 6.43
C CYS A 312 3.11 -23.27 5.42
N VAL A 313 3.09 -22.94 4.12
CA VAL A 313 3.59 -23.82 3.05
C VAL A 313 5.08 -24.15 3.21
N ASP A 314 5.91 -23.15 3.50
CA ASP A 314 7.37 -23.31 3.53
C ASP A 314 7.88 -23.93 4.86
N THR A 315 7.07 -23.86 5.93
CA THR A 315 7.50 -24.29 7.28
C THR A 315 6.80 -25.57 7.71
N ILE A 316 5.48 -25.63 7.55
CA ILE A 316 4.64 -26.73 8.06
C ILE A 316 4.33 -27.74 6.96
N ALA A 317 3.93 -27.29 5.74
CA ALA A 317 3.48 -28.14 4.66
C ALA A 317 4.59 -28.57 3.67
N LYS A 318 5.83 -28.77 4.16
CA LYS A 318 6.98 -29.12 3.29
C LYS A 318 6.76 -30.41 2.51
N LYS A 319 6.18 -31.44 3.15
CA LYS A 319 5.90 -32.73 2.51
C LYS A 319 4.83 -32.58 1.43
N GLU A 320 3.77 -31.86 1.73
CA GLU A 320 2.68 -31.56 0.79
C GLU A 320 3.19 -30.77 -0.42
N LYS A 321 4.14 -29.84 -0.19
CA LYS A 321 4.82 -29.09 -1.25
C LYS A 321 5.63 -30.01 -2.18
N GLU A 322 6.34 -31.00 -1.63
CA GLU A 322 7.08 -32.00 -2.42
C GLU A 322 6.13 -32.88 -3.22
N VAL A 323 5.04 -33.37 -2.61
CA VAL A 323 4.01 -34.18 -3.29
C VAL A 323 3.37 -33.38 -4.43
N ALA A 324 2.94 -32.14 -4.17
CA ALA A 324 2.35 -31.27 -5.19
C ALA A 324 3.30 -31.05 -6.38
N ALA A 325 4.61 -30.86 -6.10
CA ALA A 325 5.61 -30.70 -7.15
C ALA A 325 5.79 -31.98 -7.99
N GLN A 326 5.72 -33.17 -7.38
CA GLN A 326 5.81 -34.44 -8.08
C GLN A 326 4.56 -34.70 -8.96
N GLU A 327 3.38 -34.29 -8.49
CA GLU A 327 2.12 -34.44 -9.21
C GLU A 327 1.86 -33.32 -10.23
N GLY A 328 2.71 -32.28 -10.26
CA GLY A 328 2.58 -31.12 -11.17
C GLY A 328 1.37 -30.22 -10.86
N ILE A 329 0.93 -30.19 -9.59
CA ILE A 329 -0.19 -29.38 -9.11
C ILE A 329 0.29 -28.28 -8.15
N SER A 330 -0.57 -27.28 -7.89
CA SER A 330 -0.29 -26.26 -6.86
C SER A 330 -0.45 -26.88 -5.47
N VAL A 331 0.52 -26.62 -4.57
CA VAL A 331 0.40 -27.00 -3.16
C VAL A 331 -0.82 -26.34 -2.49
N ASN A 332 -1.17 -25.13 -2.88
CA ASN A 332 -2.37 -24.46 -2.37
C ASN A 332 -3.63 -25.25 -2.75
N SER A 333 -3.74 -25.69 -4.02
CA SER A 333 -4.89 -26.51 -4.47
C SER A 333 -4.98 -27.83 -3.73
N LEU A 334 -3.82 -28.45 -3.40
CA LEU A 334 -3.79 -29.69 -2.62
C LEU A 334 -4.33 -29.46 -1.19
N LEU A 335 -3.89 -28.39 -0.52
CA LEU A 335 -4.27 -28.07 0.86
C LEU A 335 -5.70 -27.52 0.98
N GLU A 336 -6.15 -26.75 0.00
CA GLU A 336 -7.50 -26.17 -0.07
C GLU A 336 -8.60 -27.23 -0.31
N GLY A 337 -8.27 -28.31 -1.02
CA GLY A 337 -9.22 -29.36 -1.37
C GLY A 337 -9.63 -30.28 -0.22
N ALA A 338 -9.03 -30.18 0.97
CA ALA A 338 -9.23 -31.14 2.05
C ALA A 338 -10.58 -30.98 2.78
N SER A 339 -11.10 -29.77 2.94
CA SER A 339 -12.40 -29.48 3.59
C SER A 339 -12.93 -28.11 3.22
N ASN A 340 -14.27 -27.96 3.23
CA ASN A 340 -14.94 -26.65 3.14
C ASN A 340 -15.45 -26.15 4.50
N GLU A 341 -15.38 -26.97 5.55
CA GLU A 341 -15.81 -26.60 6.91
C GLU A 341 -14.75 -25.73 7.60
N PRO A 342 -15.14 -24.89 8.61
CA PRO A 342 -14.18 -24.20 9.45
C PRO A 342 -13.15 -25.15 10.07
N SER A 343 -11.90 -24.73 10.14
CA SER A 343 -10.79 -25.55 10.66
C SER A 343 -10.94 -25.97 12.12
N GLY A 344 -11.74 -25.22 12.89
CA GLY A 344 -11.85 -25.37 14.35
C GLY A 344 -10.66 -24.80 15.11
N LEU A 345 -9.65 -24.27 14.41
CA LEU A 345 -8.46 -23.64 14.99
C LEU A 345 -8.68 -22.12 15.16
N LEU A 346 -7.95 -21.51 16.07
CA LEU A 346 -7.83 -20.07 16.22
C LEU A 346 -6.38 -19.68 15.89
N VAL A 347 -6.17 -18.97 14.81
CA VAL A 347 -4.85 -18.51 14.38
C VAL A 347 -4.80 -16.98 14.49
N LEU A 348 -3.94 -16.48 15.41
CA LEU A 348 -3.63 -15.05 15.49
C LEU A 348 -2.57 -14.72 14.43
N PRO A 349 -2.89 -13.91 13.40
CA PRO A 349 -2.01 -13.73 12.24
C PRO A 349 -0.87 -12.73 12.47
N HIS A 350 -0.46 -12.48 13.72
CA HIS A 350 0.53 -11.48 14.12
C HIS A 350 1.98 -11.97 13.98
N PHE A 351 2.29 -12.70 12.89
CA PHE A 351 3.63 -13.27 12.66
C PHE A 351 4.69 -12.21 12.33
N ALA A 352 4.27 -11.00 11.97
CA ALA A 352 5.12 -9.83 11.77
C ALA A 352 4.71 -8.64 12.67
N GLY A 353 4.07 -8.91 13.80
CA GLY A 353 3.39 -7.92 14.64
C GLY A 353 1.94 -7.72 14.24
N ALA A 354 1.21 -6.93 15.02
CA ALA A 354 -0.16 -6.52 14.74
C ALA A 354 -0.19 -5.15 14.04
N ALA A 355 -0.94 -5.07 12.92
CA ALA A 355 -1.22 -3.80 12.27
C ALA A 355 -2.52 -3.18 12.83
N THR A 356 -3.39 -2.60 11.99
CA THR A 356 -4.66 -2.06 12.45
C THR A 356 -5.58 -3.15 12.99
N PRO A 357 -6.31 -2.92 14.04
CA PRO A 357 -6.45 -1.67 14.77
C PRO A 357 -5.45 -1.49 15.93
N TYR A 358 -4.56 -2.45 16.17
CA TYR A 358 -3.71 -2.50 17.37
C TYR A 358 -2.42 -1.69 17.24
N MET A 359 -1.73 -1.76 16.08
CA MET A 359 -0.39 -1.19 15.83
C MET A 359 0.61 -1.60 16.91
N ASP A 360 0.69 -2.90 17.18
CA ASP A 360 1.56 -3.50 18.22
C ASP A 360 2.64 -4.37 17.57
N SER A 361 3.83 -3.81 17.43
CA SER A 361 5.00 -4.50 16.87
C SER A 361 5.51 -5.65 17.78
N GLY A 362 5.19 -5.62 19.07
CA GLY A 362 5.54 -6.65 20.03
C GLY A 362 4.62 -7.87 20.02
N SER A 363 3.46 -7.80 19.37
CA SER A 363 2.55 -8.95 19.25
C SER A 363 3.16 -10.08 18.41
N LYS A 364 2.82 -11.33 18.77
CA LYS A 364 3.29 -12.53 18.07
C LYS A 364 2.12 -13.39 17.61
N GLY A 365 2.35 -14.16 16.55
CA GLY A 365 1.39 -15.15 16.06
C GLY A 365 1.17 -16.30 17.02
N ALA A 366 -0.03 -16.89 16.99
CA ALA A 366 -0.38 -18.05 17.79
C ALA A 366 -1.33 -18.98 17.02
N ILE A 367 -1.26 -20.28 17.31
CA ILE A 367 -2.17 -21.30 16.80
C ILE A 367 -2.74 -22.06 18.00
N LEU A 368 -4.04 -22.00 18.21
CA LEU A 368 -4.74 -22.63 19.33
C LEU A 368 -5.78 -23.64 18.84
N GLY A 369 -6.10 -24.63 19.66
CA GLY A 369 -7.12 -25.63 19.36
C GLY A 369 -6.61 -26.90 18.66
N LEU A 370 -5.29 -27.07 18.55
CA LEU A 370 -4.70 -28.30 17.98
C LEU A 370 -5.07 -29.54 18.82
N THR A 371 -5.38 -30.61 18.13
CA THR A 371 -5.63 -31.94 18.69
C THR A 371 -4.76 -32.98 18.00
N ALA A 372 -4.72 -34.22 18.49
CA ALA A 372 -4.02 -35.33 17.84
C ALA A 372 -4.56 -35.66 16.44
N GLY A 373 -5.78 -35.22 16.12
CA GLY A 373 -6.40 -35.40 14.81
C GLY A 373 -6.19 -34.21 13.84
N SER A 374 -5.56 -33.13 14.30
CA SER A 374 -5.32 -31.96 13.44
C SER A 374 -4.34 -32.27 12.31
N THR A 375 -4.67 -31.84 11.11
CA THR A 375 -3.88 -32.05 9.89
C THR A 375 -3.17 -30.76 9.46
N VAL A 376 -2.21 -30.87 8.53
CA VAL A 376 -1.55 -29.72 7.90
C VAL A 376 -2.56 -28.83 7.17
N SER A 377 -3.56 -29.43 6.52
CA SER A 377 -4.63 -28.71 5.84
C SER A 377 -5.51 -27.90 6.81
N ASP A 378 -5.74 -28.40 8.04
CA ASP A 378 -6.47 -27.64 9.05
C ASP A 378 -5.68 -26.41 9.50
N ILE A 379 -4.35 -26.54 9.66
CA ILE A 379 -3.48 -25.40 10.01
C ILE A 379 -3.45 -24.37 8.86
N TYR A 380 -3.30 -24.84 7.63
CA TYR A 380 -3.32 -23.97 6.44
C TYR A 380 -4.64 -23.19 6.34
N ARG A 381 -5.76 -23.88 6.52
CA ARG A 381 -7.09 -23.28 6.53
C ARG A 381 -7.26 -22.31 7.69
N GLY A 382 -6.80 -22.67 8.88
CA GLY A 382 -6.80 -21.81 10.06
C GLY A 382 -6.00 -20.53 9.84
N CYS A 383 -4.89 -20.59 9.11
CA CYS A 383 -4.13 -19.38 8.72
C CYS A 383 -4.97 -18.45 7.82
N MET A 384 -5.68 -19.01 6.82
CA MET A 384 -6.57 -18.25 5.96
C MET A 384 -7.71 -17.61 6.75
N GLU A 385 -8.36 -18.38 7.63
CA GLU A 385 -9.44 -17.92 8.51
C GLU A 385 -8.97 -16.81 9.46
N GLY A 386 -7.80 -16.96 10.08
CA GLY A 386 -7.23 -15.97 11.00
C GLY A 386 -6.99 -14.62 10.36
N VAL A 387 -6.49 -14.58 9.13
CA VAL A 387 -6.34 -13.33 8.36
C VAL A 387 -7.70 -12.66 8.14
N VAL A 388 -8.73 -13.43 7.78
CA VAL A 388 -10.05 -12.86 7.52
C VAL A 388 -10.75 -12.41 8.80
N TYR A 389 -10.59 -13.14 9.90
CA TYR A 389 -11.11 -12.71 11.21
C TYR A 389 -10.49 -11.39 11.69
N GLU A 390 -9.19 -11.19 11.42
CA GLU A 390 -8.51 -9.92 11.71
C GLU A 390 -9.11 -8.77 10.90
N MET A 391 -9.40 -9.01 9.62
CA MET A 391 -10.10 -8.01 8.78
C MET A 391 -11.52 -7.75 9.29
N MET A 392 -12.22 -8.77 9.78
CA MET A 392 -13.55 -8.59 10.35
C MET A 392 -13.53 -7.71 11.60
N ILE A 393 -12.53 -7.85 12.49
CA ILE A 393 -12.33 -6.92 13.64
C ILE A 393 -12.18 -5.48 13.14
N ASN A 394 -11.37 -5.27 12.08
CA ASN A 394 -11.22 -3.95 11.49
C ASN A 394 -12.53 -3.40 10.96
N LEU A 395 -13.31 -4.22 10.22
CA LEU A 395 -14.61 -3.79 9.68
C LEU A 395 -15.62 -3.45 10.78
N GLU A 396 -15.66 -4.21 11.88
CA GLU A 396 -16.52 -3.90 13.02
C GLU A 396 -16.19 -2.53 13.61
N ARG A 397 -14.91 -2.21 13.78
CA ARG A 397 -14.47 -0.91 14.30
C ARG A 397 -14.74 0.23 13.33
N LEU A 398 -14.59 -0.01 12.03
CA LEU A 398 -14.86 0.99 11.00
C LEU A 398 -16.36 1.30 10.84
N LYS A 399 -17.29 0.46 11.32
CA LYS A 399 -18.73 0.75 11.23
C LYS A 399 -19.11 2.09 11.85
N ASP A 400 -18.45 2.47 12.95
CA ASP A 400 -18.72 3.72 13.66
C ASP A 400 -18.12 4.95 12.98
N SER A 401 -17.21 4.76 12.00
CA SER A 401 -16.61 5.86 11.22
C SER A 401 -17.48 6.39 10.08
N GLY A 402 -18.63 5.75 9.83
CA GLY A 402 -19.53 6.10 8.73
C GLY A 402 -19.29 5.34 7.43
N VAL A 403 -18.43 4.32 7.43
CA VAL A 403 -18.21 3.45 6.26
C VAL A 403 -19.48 2.72 5.84
N ARG A 404 -19.71 2.58 4.52
CA ARG A 404 -20.94 2.04 3.93
C ARG A 404 -20.66 1.31 2.62
N PHE A 405 -19.94 0.20 2.62
CA PHE A 405 -19.82 -0.60 1.41
C PHE A 405 -20.57 -1.93 1.54
N GLU A 406 -21.06 -2.42 0.41
CA GLU A 406 -21.87 -3.62 0.29
C GLU A 406 -21.18 -4.71 -0.55
N MET A 407 -20.01 -4.39 -1.11
CA MET A 407 -19.23 -5.29 -1.97
C MET A 407 -17.73 -5.04 -1.80
N LEU A 408 -16.93 -6.10 -1.98
CA LEU A 408 -15.48 -6.00 -2.07
C LEU A 408 -15.02 -6.35 -3.50
N HIS A 409 -14.07 -5.61 -4.02
CA HIS A 409 -13.31 -5.97 -5.22
C HIS A 409 -11.95 -6.51 -4.81
N ALA A 410 -11.71 -7.80 -5.09
CA ALA A 410 -10.48 -8.48 -4.70
C ALA A 410 -9.38 -8.31 -5.75
N THR A 411 -8.19 -7.94 -5.29
CA THR A 411 -6.96 -7.78 -6.08
C THR A 411 -5.81 -8.56 -5.46
N GLY A 412 -4.70 -8.70 -6.19
CA GLY A 412 -3.50 -9.36 -5.70
C GLY A 412 -3.49 -10.87 -5.87
N GLY A 413 -2.43 -11.50 -5.36
CA GLY A 413 -2.17 -12.93 -5.55
C GLY A 413 -3.19 -13.85 -4.89
N GLY A 414 -3.68 -13.47 -3.70
CA GLY A 414 -4.68 -14.20 -2.93
C GLY A 414 -6.04 -14.27 -3.60
N ALA A 415 -6.39 -13.26 -4.43
CA ALA A 415 -7.64 -13.25 -5.19
C ALA A 415 -7.76 -14.39 -6.19
N LYS A 416 -6.66 -15.08 -6.53
CA LYS A 416 -6.66 -16.26 -7.41
C LYS A 416 -7.19 -17.54 -6.74
N SER A 417 -7.25 -17.59 -5.40
CA SER A 417 -7.80 -18.73 -4.66
C SER A 417 -9.32 -18.60 -4.55
N ALA A 418 -10.05 -19.41 -5.31
CA ALA A 418 -11.50 -19.47 -5.24
C ALA A 418 -12.01 -19.88 -3.85
N VAL A 419 -11.26 -20.75 -3.16
CA VAL A 419 -11.58 -21.19 -1.79
C VAL A 419 -11.45 -20.03 -0.82
N TRP A 420 -10.35 -19.26 -0.90
CA TRP A 420 -10.16 -18.11 -0.02
C TRP A 420 -11.16 -16.98 -0.30
N MET A 421 -11.48 -16.73 -1.57
CA MET A 421 -12.52 -15.74 -1.93
C MET A 421 -13.90 -16.12 -1.38
N GLN A 422 -14.29 -17.39 -1.48
CA GLN A 422 -15.55 -17.86 -0.89
C GLN A 422 -15.51 -17.78 0.64
N MET A 423 -14.41 -18.20 1.28
CA MET A 423 -14.22 -18.09 2.73
C MET A 423 -14.33 -16.64 3.23
N LYS A 424 -13.70 -15.70 2.53
CA LYS A 424 -13.81 -14.26 2.84
C LYS A 424 -15.26 -13.79 2.73
N ALA A 425 -15.96 -14.13 1.64
CA ALA A 425 -17.36 -13.77 1.47
C ALA A 425 -18.22 -14.33 2.63
N ASP A 426 -18.01 -15.59 3.00
CA ASP A 426 -18.75 -16.27 4.06
C ASP A 426 -18.46 -15.65 5.45
N ILE A 427 -17.18 -15.39 5.79
CA ILE A 427 -16.80 -14.82 7.08
C ILE A 427 -17.28 -13.37 7.21
N LEU A 428 -16.98 -12.53 6.21
CA LEU A 428 -17.29 -11.09 6.24
C LEU A 428 -18.77 -10.81 6.01
N ASN A 429 -19.53 -11.78 5.50
CA ASN A 429 -20.92 -11.65 5.04
C ASN A 429 -21.09 -10.51 4.02
N ILE A 430 -20.12 -10.38 3.11
CA ILE A 430 -20.08 -9.35 2.07
C ILE A 430 -19.73 -10.05 0.75
N PRO A 431 -20.47 -9.79 -0.36
CA PRO A 431 -20.10 -10.28 -1.68
C PRO A 431 -18.72 -9.80 -2.11
N ILE A 432 -17.93 -10.68 -2.74
CA ILE A 432 -16.58 -10.36 -3.24
C ILE A 432 -16.52 -10.60 -4.73
N THR A 433 -16.13 -9.58 -5.48
CA THR A 433 -15.88 -9.66 -6.92
C THR A 433 -14.40 -9.89 -7.17
N GLU A 434 -14.07 -11.00 -7.83
CA GLU A 434 -12.73 -11.22 -8.40
C GLU A 434 -12.57 -10.37 -9.66
N LEU A 435 -11.51 -9.58 -9.72
CA LEU A 435 -11.14 -8.82 -10.91
C LEU A 435 -10.21 -9.67 -11.80
N LYS A 436 -10.28 -9.45 -13.12
CA LYS A 436 -9.40 -10.15 -14.07
C LYS A 436 -7.94 -9.68 -13.92
N THR A 437 -7.73 -8.40 -13.64
CA THR A 437 -6.40 -7.85 -13.39
C THR A 437 -5.96 -8.11 -11.96
N VAL A 438 -4.72 -8.54 -11.80
CA VAL A 438 -4.06 -8.71 -10.49
C VAL A 438 -3.15 -7.53 -10.15
N ASP A 439 -3.01 -6.58 -11.08
CA ASP A 439 -2.07 -5.46 -11.02
C ASP A 439 -2.83 -4.13 -10.97
N ALA A 440 -3.63 -3.97 -9.93
CA ALA A 440 -4.50 -2.80 -9.77
C ALA A 440 -3.70 -1.48 -9.65
N GLY A 441 -2.48 -1.51 -9.09
CA GLY A 441 -1.63 -0.31 -8.96
C GLY A 441 -1.31 0.30 -10.32
N THR A 442 -0.76 -0.48 -11.26
CA THR A 442 -0.45 0.04 -12.61
C THR A 442 -1.69 0.36 -13.44
N VAL A 443 -2.78 -0.38 -13.25
CA VAL A 443 -4.06 -0.07 -13.92
C VAL A 443 -4.61 1.27 -13.42
N GLY A 444 -4.64 1.52 -12.12
CA GLY A 444 -5.11 2.80 -11.57
C GLY A 444 -4.24 3.98 -12.03
N SER A 445 -2.91 3.78 -12.02
CA SER A 445 -1.99 4.77 -12.58
C SER A 445 -2.27 5.05 -14.06
N ALA A 446 -2.50 4.02 -14.88
CA ALA A 446 -2.81 4.18 -16.30
C ALA A 446 -4.19 4.81 -16.54
N ILE A 447 -5.21 4.52 -15.72
CA ILE A 447 -6.53 5.17 -15.76
C ILE A 447 -6.37 6.69 -15.59
N LEU A 448 -5.70 7.12 -14.52
CA LEU A 448 -5.51 8.54 -14.24
C LEU A 448 -4.63 9.23 -15.29
N THR A 449 -3.60 8.53 -15.78
CA THR A 449 -2.78 9.00 -16.90
C THR A 449 -3.60 9.19 -18.16
N GLY A 450 -4.45 8.21 -18.50
CA GLY A 450 -5.31 8.26 -19.68
C GLY A 450 -6.31 9.43 -19.65
N ILE A 451 -6.83 9.76 -18.47
CA ILE A 451 -7.66 10.95 -18.26
C ILE A 451 -6.82 12.23 -18.46
N ALA A 452 -5.62 12.28 -17.86
CA ALA A 452 -4.74 13.44 -17.93
C ALA A 452 -4.30 13.78 -19.37
N VAL A 453 -4.08 12.76 -20.23
CA VAL A 453 -3.68 12.95 -21.64
C VAL A 453 -4.85 12.87 -22.64
N GLY A 454 -6.10 12.75 -22.15
CA GLY A 454 -7.31 12.81 -22.98
C GLY A 454 -7.65 11.51 -23.73
N CYS A 455 -7.13 10.35 -23.30
CA CYS A 455 -7.57 9.04 -23.80
C CYS A 455 -8.96 8.68 -23.27
N PHE A 456 -9.25 9.06 -22.04
CA PHE A 456 -10.53 8.83 -21.36
C PHE A 456 -11.13 10.17 -20.93
N THR A 457 -12.46 10.25 -20.90
CA THR A 457 -13.15 11.47 -20.49
C THR A 457 -13.21 11.65 -18.98
N ASP A 458 -13.36 10.55 -18.25
CA ASP A 458 -13.45 10.52 -16.79
C ASP A 458 -13.18 9.10 -16.23
N LEU A 459 -13.29 8.93 -14.91
CA LEU A 459 -13.08 7.65 -14.24
C LEU A 459 -14.08 6.56 -14.65
N ALA A 460 -15.34 6.94 -14.93
CA ALA A 460 -16.37 5.99 -15.31
C ALA A 460 -16.12 5.45 -16.72
N ASP A 461 -15.75 6.33 -17.64
CA ASP A 461 -15.34 5.96 -19.00
C ASP A 461 -14.11 5.04 -18.98
N ALA A 462 -13.03 5.43 -18.29
CA ALA A 462 -11.82 4.61 -18.16
C ALA A 462 -12.11 3.22 -17.56
N ALA A 463 -12.98 3.15 -16.54
CA ALA A 463 -13.35 1.90 -15.91
C ALA A 463 -14.00 0.90 -16.88
N THR A 464 -14.83 1.37 -17.80
CA THR A 464 -15.48 0.49 -18.79
C THR A 464 -14.48 -0.18 -19.72
N HIS A 465 -13.30 0.43 -19.91
CA HIS A 465 -12.26 -0.07 -20.80
C HIS A 465 -11.19 -0.90 -20.07
N MET A 466 -10.89 -0.57 -18.81
CA MET A 466 -9.71 -1.11 -18.13
C MET A 466 -10.04 -2.04 -16.97
N ILE A 467 -11.27 -2.07 -16.47
CA ILE A 467 -11.64 -2.87 -15.29
C ILE A 467 -12.61 -3.97 -15.71
N GLU A 468 -12.13 -5.21 -15.69
CA GLU A 468 -12.94 -6.37 -16.04
C GLU A 468 -13.23 -7.22 -14.80
N LYS A 469 -14.54 -7.41 -14.51
CA LYS A 469 -15.02 -8.29 -13.45
C LYS A 469 -15.07 -9.73 -13.95
N LYS A 470 -14.58 -10.69 -13.15
CA LYS A 470 -14.50 -12.12 -13.53
C LYS A 470 -15.59 -12.93 -12.88
N LYS A 471 -15.66 -12.95 -11.56
CA LYS A 471 -16.60 -13.77 -10.78
C LYS A 471 -16.99 -13.06 -9.50
N VAL A 472 -18.25 -13.25 -9.07
CA VAL A 472 -18.73 -12.80 -7.76
C VAL A 472 -18.92 -14.02 -6.86
N TYR A 473 -18.39 -13.94 -5.65
CA TYR A 473 -18.57 -14.89 -4.58
C TYR A 473 -19.59 -14.32 -3.59
N TYR A 474 -20.73 -14.96 -3.46
CA TYR A 474 -21.77 -14.54 -2.54
C TYR A 474 -21.67 -15.28 -1.21
N PRO A 475 -21.92 -14.60 -0.08
CA PRO A 475 -21.97 -15.23 1.24
C PRO A 475 -22.97 -16.39 1.29
N GLN A 476 -22.57 -17.49 1.93
CA GLN A 476 -23.44 -18.62 2.24
C GLN A 476 -23.80 -18.54 3.73
N ILE A 477 -25.08 -18.25 4.02
CA ILE A 477 -25.52 -17.96 5.40
C ILE A 477 -25.23 -19.09 6.40
N ASP A 478 -25.33 -20.35 5.96
CA ASP A 478 -25.03 -21.49 6.82
C ASP A 478 -23.54 -21.55 7.18
N MET A 479 -22.66 -21.22 6.21
CA MET A 479 -21.22 -21.14 6.45
C MET A 479 -20.86 -19.92 7.28
N HIS A 480 -21.47 -18.77 7.02
CA HIS A 480 -21.33 -17.58 7.86
C HIS A 480 -21.62 -17.89 9.32
N ASN A 481 -22.75 -18.54 9.60
CA ASN A 481 -23.13 -18.90 10.98
C ASN A 481 -22.11 -19.82 11.66
N LYS A 482 -21.52 -20.77 10.92
CA LYS A 482 -20.46 -21.65 11.45
C LYS A 482 -19.19 -20.86 11.76
N TYR A 483 -18.77 -19.95 10.87
CA TYR A 483 -17.60 -19.11 11.10
C TYR A 483 -17.80 -18.13 12.27
N MET A 484 -19.02 -17.61 12.49
CA MET A 484 -19.30 -16.70 13.60
C MET A 484 -19.11 -17.37 14.97
N ILE A 485 -19.33 -18.68 15.09
CA ILE A 485 -19.04 -19.44 16.32
C ILE A 485 -17.55 -19.36 16.66
N MET A 486 -16.67 -19.45 15.63
CA MET A 486 -15.24 -19.34 15.80
C MET A 486 -14.79 -17.88 15.99
N TYR A 487 -15.40 -16.95 15.28
CA TYR A 487 -15.10 -15.53 15.38
C TYR A 487 -15.37 -14.97 16.79
N GLU A 488 -16.45 -15.38 17.46
CA GLU A 488 -16.73 -14.97 18.85
C GLU A 488 -15.63 -15.42 19.84
N LYS A 489 -14.92 -16.50 19.53
CA LYS A 489 -13.72 -16.91 20.29
C LYS A 489 -12.50 -16.09 19.86
N TYR A 490 -12.37 -15.84 18.54
CA TYR A 490 -11.24 -15.10 17.95
C TYR A 490 -11.15 -13.67 18.50
N ARG A 491 -12.26 -12.97 18.70
CA ARG A 491 -12.33 -11.61 19.27
C ARG A 491 -11.59 -11.44 20.60
N LYS A 492 -11.38 -12.54 21.34
CA LYS A 492 -10.68 -12.57 22.64
C LYS A 492 -9.21 -13.00 22.52
N LEU A 493 -8.79 -13.39 21.30
CA LEU A 493 -7.51 -14.08 21.11
C LEU A 493 -6.32 -13.17 21.34
N TYR A 494 -6.35 -11.94 20.79
CA TYR A 494 -5.28 -10.96 20.99
C TYR A 494 -5.04 -10.68 22.49
N ASP A 495 -6.08 -10.33 23.23
CA ASP A 495 -5.99 -10.02 24.67
C ASP A 495 -5.51 -11.23 25.51
N ALA A 496 -5.85 -12.45 25.08
CA ALA A 496 -5.42 -13.67 25.76
C ALA A 496 -3.95 -14.03 25.46
N VAL A 497 -3.48 -13.79 24.25
CA VAL A 497 -2.11 -14.16 23.81
C VAL A 497 -1.11 -13.07 24.16
N ARG A 498 -1.47 -11.79 23.99
CA ARG A 498 -0.55 -10.65 24.17
C ARG A 498 0.26 -10.63 25.46
N PRO A 499 -0.32 -10.96 26.64
CA PRO A 499 0.43 -11.00 27.91
C PRO A 499 1.45 -12.14 28.01
N LEU A 500 1.41 -13.10 27.09
CA LEU A 500 2.27 -14.30 27.12
C LEU A 500 3.50 -14.19 26.18
N VAL A 501 3.56 -13.13 25.32
CA VAL A 501 4.54 -13.00 24.26
C VAL A 501 5.22 -11.63 24.23
#